data_3a5cefbf794f37c1a0ad3175ad5c2192
#
_entry.id   3a5cefbf794f37c1a0ad3175ad5c2192
#
_cell.length_a   1.000
_cell.length_b   1.000
_cell.length_c   1.000
_cell.angle_alpha   90.00
_cell.angle_beta   90.00
_cell.angle_gamma   90.00
#
_symmetry.space_group_name_H-M   'P 1'
#
loop_
_entity.id
_entity.type
_entity.pdbx_description
1 polymer ?
#
loop_
_entity_poly.entity_id
_entity_poly.type
_entity_poly.pdbx_seq_one_letter_code
_entity_poly.pdbx_strand_id
1 'polypeptide(L)'
;QLAAQYGASYYDFNLAKPELFENKEPDYHKDFTHMNAAGGHAFSLSMAKFLAMLDAGQDVESLFETPSEYLAAVNYITNVYMTPEIHPDKILLLAGSYHGPSVQAEYEFWVKAPGESEYSRVSAYSTRSWTEYPAAEHGTYQFRVNARIVGSSADFERYYECSVDF
;
A
#
# COMPACT_ATOMS: atom_id res chain seq x y z
N GLN A 1 22.34 -4.49 -3.46
CA GLN A 1 23.73 -4.50 -2.92
C GLN A 1 24.23 -5.92 -2.67
N LEU A 2 23.45 -6.81 -2.00
CA LEU A 2 23.85 -8.20 -1.74
C LEU A 2 24.11 -9.01 -3.02
N ALA A 3 23.21 -8.93 -4.02
CA ALA A 3 23.35 -9.66 -5.27
C ALA A 3 24.69 -9.34 -5.95
N ALA A 4 25.04 -8.07 -6.05
CA ALA A 4 26.31 -7.65 -6.65
C ALA A 4 27.53 -8.16 -5.87
N GLN A 5 27.46 -8.26 -4.55
CA GLN A 5 28.54 -8.79 -3.70
C GLN A 5 28.85 -10.26 -4.01
N TYR A 6 27.85 -11.02 -4.43
CA TYR A 6 27.96 -12.45 -4.77
C TYR A 6 28.02 -12.71 -6.29
N GLY A 7 28.14 -11.65 -7.11
CA GLY A 7 28.14 -11.78 -8.57
C GLY A 7 26.83 -12.31 -9.16
N ALA A 8 25.73 -12.14 -8.42
CA ALA A 8 24.39 -12.54 -8.87
C ALA A 8 23.64 -11.34 -9.47
N SER A 9 22.86 -11.57 -10.51
CA SER A 9 21.92 -10.59 -11.04
C SER A 9 20.62 -10.63 -10.24
N TYR A 10 20.03 -9.46 -10.01
CA TYR A 10 18.75 -9.31 -9.33
C TYR A 10 17.81 -8.45 -10.17
N TYR A 11 16.62 -8.95 -10.43
CA TYR A 11 15.59 -8.25 -11.20
C TYR A 11 14.30 -8.22 -10.41
N ASP A 12 13.80 -7.01 -10.13
CA ASP A 12 12.55 -6.80 -9.40
C ASP A 12 11.39 -6.64 -10.39
N PHE A 13 10.58 -7.68 -10.55
CA PHE A 13 9.44 -7.66 -11.46
C PHE A 13 8.32 -6.70 -11.04
N ASN A 14 8.35 -6.15 -9.82
CA ASN A 14 7.48 -5.02 -9.48
C ASN A 14 7.86 -3.73 -10.22
N LEU A 15 9.09 -3.67 -10.74
CA LEU A 15 9.59 -2.56 -11.55
C LEU A 15 9.59 -2.88 -13.05
N ALA A 16 9.00 -4.01 -13.45
CA ALA A 16 8.93 -4.38 -14.85
C ALA A 16 8.06 -3.39 -15.64
N LYS A 17 8.59 -2.90 -16.77
CA LYS A 17 7.82 -2.06 -17.68
C LYS A 17 6.71 -2.87 -18.36
N PRO A 18 5.63 -2.22 -18.84
CA PRO A 18 4.50 -2.90 -19.47
C PRO A 18 4.86 -3.79 -20.66
N GLU A 19 5.95 -3.49 -21.37
CA GLU A 19 6.46 -4.28 -22.49
C GLU A 19 6.93 -5.69 -22.06
N LEU A 20 7.35 -5.82 -20.80
CA LEU A 20 7.70 -7.11 -20.19
C LEU A 20 6.52 -7.71 -19.45
N PHE A 21 5.95 -6.96 -18.52
CA PHE A 21 4.83 -7.41 -17.69
C PHE A 21 3.92 -6.23 -17.33
N GLU A 22 2.73 -6.19 -17.91
CA GLU A 22 1.69 -5.24 -17.53
C GLU A 22 0.86 -5.82 -16.37
N ASN A 23 1.08 -5.32 -15.17
CA ASN A 23 0.30 -5.73 -14.01
C ASN A 23 -1.10 -5.09 -14.05
N LYS A 24 -2.12 -5.89 -14.41
CA LYS A 24 -3.52 -5.44 -14.55
C LYS A 24 -4.30 -5.71 -13.27
N GLU A 25 -4.33 -4.74 -12.37
CA GLU A 25 -5.29 -4.75 -11.27
C GLU A 25 -6.64 -4.18 -11.72
N PRO A 26 -7.79 -4.74 -11.30
CA PRO A 26 -7.95 -5.92 -10.43
C PRO A 26 -7.91 -7.28 -11.15
N ASP A 27 -7.72 -7.32 -12.49
CA ASP A 27 -7.90 -8.51 -13.31
C ASP A 27 -6.95 -9.66 -12.92
N TYR A 28 -5.74 -9.32 -12.44
CA TYR A 28 -4.70 -10.28 -12.12
C TYR A 28 -4.55 -10.58 -10.62
N HIS A 29 -5.28 -9.89 -9.75
CA HIS A 29 -5.19 -10.07 -8.32
C HIS A 29 -6.50 -10.58 -7.72
N LYS A 30 -6.42 -11.46 -6.73
CA LYS A 30 -7.58 -11.84 -5.90
C LYS A 30 -7.70 -10.96 -4.64
N ASP A 31 -6.59 -10.34 -4.26
CA ASP A 31 -6.44 -9.38 -3.18
C ASP A 31 -5.23 -8.47 -3.49
N PHE A 32 -4.86 -7.58 -2.58
CA PHE A 32 -3.77 -6.61 -2.80
C PHE A 32 -2.36 -7.21 -2.92
N THR A 33 -2.18 -8.50 -2.61
CA THR A 33 -0.86 -9.13 -2.53
C THR A 33 -0.73 -10.41 -3.32
N HIS A 34 -1.83 -11.08 -3.65
CA HIS A 34 -1.79 -12.39 -4.29
C HIS A 34 -2.39 -12.35 -5.69
N MET A 35 -1.63 -12.84 -6.65
CA MET A 35 -2.13 -13.03 -8.01
C MET A 35 -3.21 -14.13 -8.04
N ASN A 36 -4.23 -13.91 -8.87
CA ASN A 36 -5.16 -14.96 -9.25
C ASN A 36 -4.54 -15.84 -10.36
N ALA A 37 -5.28 -16.85 -10.84
CA ALA A 37 -4.79 -17.77 -11.87
C ALA A 37 -4.42 -17.05 -13.19
N ALA A 38 -5.17 -16.02 -13.59
CA ALA A 38 -4.89 -15.23 -14.80
C ALA A 38 -3.59 -14.43 -14.65
N GLY A 39 -3.39 -13.76 -13.49
CA GLY A 39 -2.17 -13.04 -13.17
C GLY A 39 -0.95 -13.94 -13.11
N GLY A 40 -1.07 -15.10 -12.45
CA GLY A 40 0.00 -16.10 -12.39
C GLY A 40 0.38 -16.64 -13.77
N HIS A 41 -0.60 -16.84 -14.67
CA HIS A 41 -0.35 -17.25 -16.04
C HIS A 41 0.37 -16.15 -16.86
N ALA A 42 -0.11 -14.92 -16.78
CA ALA A 42 0.50 -13.78 -17.46
C ALA A 42 1.96 -13.55 -16.98
N PHE A 43 2.17 -13.61 -15.67
CA PHE A 43 3.51 -13.52 -15.09
C PHE A 43 4.44 -14.63 -15.58
N SER A 44 3.97 -15.88 -15.66
CA SER A 44 4.77 -17.02 -16.15
C SER A 44 5.20 -16.85 -17.61
N LEU A 45 4.33 -16.29 -18.47
CA LEU A 45 4.68 -15.97 -19.85
C LEU A 45 5.73 -14.86 -19.94
N SER A 46 5.60 -13.82 -19.12
CA SER A 46 6.58 -12.74 -19.04
C SER A 46 7.93 -13.24 -18.53
N MET A 47 7.92 -14.11 -17.54
CA MET A 47 9.14 -14.76 -17.03
C MET A 47 9.81 -15.61 -18.09
N ALA A 48 9.06 -16.41 -18.86
CA ALA A 48 9.61 -17.21 -19.94
C ALA A 48 10.24 -16.33 -21.04
N LYS A 49 9.59 -15.23 -21.41
CA LYS A 49 10.12 -14.22 -22.35
C LYS A 49 11.42 -13.63 -21.82
N PHE A 50 11.42 -13.18 -20.58
CA PHE A 50 12.60 -12.59 -19.92
C PHE A 50 13.80 -13.57 -19.93
N LEU A 51 13.58 -14.82 -19.52
CA LEU A 51 14.65 -15.84 -19.49
C LEU A 51 15.20 -16.14 -20.90
N ALA A 52 14.35 -16.19 -21.91
CA ALA A 52 14.78 -16.39 -23.30
C ALA A 52 15.63 -15.22 -23.80
N MET A 53 15.28 -13.97 -23.44
CA MET A 53 16.08 -12.79 -23.78
C MET A 53 17.41 -12.78 -23.06
N LEU A 54 17.43 -13.13 -21.77
CA LEU A 54 18.64 -13.23 -20.97
C LEU A 54 19.60 -14.31 -21.53
N ASP A 55 19.10 -15.50 -21.87
CA ASP A 55 19.86 -16.58 -22.47
C ASP A 55 20.43 -16.20 -23.86
N ALA A 56 19.70 -15.39 -24.62
CA ALA A 56 20.14 -14.84 -25.89
C ALA A 56 21.14 -13.67 -25.75
N GLY A 57 21.52 -13.28 -24.54
CA GLY A 57 22.43 -12.15 -24.28
C GLY A 57 21.85 -10.79 -24.68
N GLN A 58 20.52 -10.65 -24.73
CA GLN A 58 19.87 -9.38 -25.02
C GLN A 58 19.90 -8.45 -23.81
N ASP A 59 19.79 -7.14 -24.06
CA ASP A 59 19.63 -6.16 -22.99
C ASP A 59 18.25 -6.34 -22.33
N VAL A 60 18.25 -6.82 -21.09
CA VAL A 60 17.05 -6.98 -20.26
C VAL A 60 16.94 -5.89 -19.21
N GLU A 61 18.00 -5.14 -18.91
CA GLU A 61 17.99 -4.06 -17.92
C GLU A 61 17.02 -2.95 -18.35
N SER A 62 16.94 -2.64 -19.64
CA SER A 62 16.06 -1.62 -20.20
C SER A 62 14.57 -1.95 -20.04
N LEU A 63 14.22 -3.20 -19.70
CA LEU A 63 12.83 -3.64 -19.45
C LEU A 63 12.36 -3.35 -18.02
N PHE A 64 13.20 -2.77 -17.19
CA PHE A 64 12.86 -2.39 -15.83
C PHE A 64 12.99 -0.89 -15.62
N GLU A 65 12.11 -0.34 -14.80
CA GLU A 65 12.24 1.01 -14.29
C GLU A 65 13.26 1.04 -13.15
N THR A 66 13.93 2.14 -12.98
CA THR A 66 14.62 2.41 -11.73
C THR A 66 13.59 2.66 -10.62
N PRO A 67 13.92 2.42 -9.33
CA PRO A 67 13.03 2.78 -8.23
C PRO A 67 12.57 4.24 -8.26
N SER A 68 13.43 5.16 -8.72
CA SER A 68 13.12 6.58 -8.83
C SER A 68 12.11 6.88 -9.93
N GLU A 69 12.23 6.24 -11.10
CA GLU A 69 11.27 6.36 -12.21
C GLU A 69 9.91 5.81 -11.79
N TYR A 70 9.89 4.60 -11.20
CA TYR A 70 8.67 3.99 -10.67
C TYR A 70 7.96 4.91 -9.67
N LEU A 71 8.67 5.39 -8.64
CA LEU A 71 8.08 6.27 -7.63
C LEU A 71 7.59 7.60 -8.23
N ALA A 72 8.28 8.13 -9.24
CA ALA A 72 7.83 9.36 -9.92
C ALA A 72 6.54 9.16 -10.72
N ALA A 73 6.31 7.95 -11.24
CA ALA A 73 5.12 7.60 -12.01
C ALA A 73 3.91 7.23 -11.14
N VAL A 74 4.12 6.86 -9.85
CA VAL A 74 3.04 6.51 -8.93
C VAL A 74 2.19 7.75 -8.61
N ASN A 75 0.97 7.79 -9.11
CA ASN A 75 0.00 8.86 -8.90
C ASN A 75 -1.21 8.43 -8.06
N TYR A 76 -1.07 7.38 -7.28
CA TYR A 76 -2.10 6.79 -6.41
C TYR A 76 -1.50 6.40 -5.05
N ILE A 77 -2.38 6.11 -4.09
CA ILE A 77 -1.98 5.58 -2.77
C ILE A 77 -1.85 4.07 -2.89
N THR A 78 -0.63 3.57 -2.70
CA THR A 78 -0.34 2.12 -2.79
C THR A 78 -0.73 1.39 -1.52
N ASN A 79 -0.50 2.02 -0.36
CA ASN A 79 -0.85 1.45 0.94
C ASN A 79 -1.08 2.55 1.97
N VAL A 80 -1.76 2.21 3.07
CA VAL A 80 -1.94 3.05 4.25
C VAL A 80 -1.65 2.22 5.50
N TYR A 81 -1.15 2.85 6.53
CA TYR A 81 -0.88 2.24 7.84
C TYR A 81 -1.27 3.18 8.97
N MET A 82 -1.45 2.63 10.15
CA MET A 82 -1.73 3.38 11.37
C MET A 82 -1.03 2.73 12.56
N THR A 83 -0.41 3.56 13.39
CA THR A 83 0.22 3.17 14.64
C THR A 83 -0.50 3.88 15.79
N PRO A 84 -1.21 3.14 16.65
CA PRO A 84 -1.81 3.70 17.86
C PRO A 84 -0.75 3.81 18.97
N GLU A 85 -0.79 4.92 19.71
CA GLU A 85 0.00 5.13 20.93
C GLU A 85 -0.96 5.34 22.12
N ILE A 86 -0.80 4.52 23.17
CA ILE A 86 -1.67 4.55 24.35
C ILE A 86 -1.11 5.56 25.36
N HIS A 87 -1.96 6.50 25.78
CA HIS A 87 -1.72 7.45 26.85
C HIS A 87 -2.76 7.23 27.98
N PRO A 88 -2.57 7.75 29.19
CA PRO A 88 -3.45 7.46 30.32
C PRO A 88 -4.93 7.85 30.14
N ASP A 89 -5.23 8.81 29.28
CA ASP A 89 -6.57 9.38 29.05
C ASP A 89 -6.99 9.40 27.57
N LYS A 90 -6.13 8.89 26.67
CA LYS A 90 -6.37 8.96 25.23
C LYS A 90 -5.55 7.94 24.46
N ILE A 91 -5.95 7.71 23.24
CA ILE A 91 -5.19 6.97 22.24
C ILE A 91 -4.83 7.96 21.11
N LEU A 92 -3.53 8.14 20.87
CA LEU A 92 -3.04 8.92 19.73
C LEU A 92 -2.92 7.97 18.53
N LEU A 93 -3.56 8.32 17.42
CA LEU A 93 -3.54 7.57 16.16
C LEU A 93 -2.63 8.28 15.17
N LEU A 94 -1.55 7.64 14.77
CA LEU A 94 -0.57 8.14 13.80
C LEU A 94 -0.72 7.34 12.51
N ALA A 95 -1.18 7.96 11.44
CA ALA A 95 -1.33 7.34 10.14
C ALA A 95 -0.25 7.79 9.15
N GLY A 96 -0.05 7.00 8.13
CA GLY A 96 0.76 7.37 6.98
C GLY A 96 0.37 6.55 5.77
N SER A 97 0.82 6.96 4.60
CA SER A 97 0.56 6.24 3.36
C SER A 97 1.81 6.20 2.49
N TYR A 98 1.89 5.16 1.66
CA TYR A 98 2.89 5.04 0.61
C TYR A 98 2.27 5.51 -0.70
N HIS A 99 2.90 6.49 -1.32
CA HIS A 99 2.48 7.09 -2.59
C HIS A 99 3.66 7.79 -3.27
N GLY A 100 3.52 8.12 -4.53
CA GLY A 100 4.53 8.91 -5.25
C GLY A 100 4.58 10.37 -4.78
N PRO A 101 5.65 11.09 -5.12
CA PRO A 101 5.89 12.45 -4.65
C PRO A 101 4.88 13.49 -5.18
N SER A 102 4.16 13.17 -6.25
CA SER A 102 3.12 14.01 -6.84
C SER A 102 1.77 13.90 -6.14
N VAL A 103 1.60 12.92 -5.23
CA VAL A 103 0.35 12.65 -4.52
C VAL A 103 0.37 13.33 -3.16
N GLN A 104 -0.71 14.01 -2.82
CA GLN A 104 -1.01 14.46 -1.46
C GLN A 104 -2.18 13.65 -0.91
N ALA A 105 -1.94 12.92 0.17
CA ALA A 105 -2.96 12.12 0.83
C ALA A 105 -3.73 12.92 1.88
N GLU A 106 -5.01 12.60 2.06
CA GLU A 106 -5.84 13.01 3.19
C GLU A 106 -6.40 11.78 3.91
N TYR A 107 -6.61 11.93 5.23
CA TYR A 107 -6.97 10.83 6.13
C TYR A 107 -8.24 11.13 6.88
N GLU A 108 -9.07 10.12 7.08
CA GLU A 108 -10.27 10.13 7.90
C GLU A 108 -10.17 8.99 8.92
N PHE A 109 -10.45 9.27 10.19
CA PHE A 109 -10.31 8.29 11.26
C PHE A 109 -11.67 7.88 11.83
N TRP A 110 -11.77 6.59 12.14
CA TRP A 110 -12.96 5.96 12.69
C TRP A 110 -12.58 5.10 13.89
N VAL A 111 -13.54 4.94 14.81
CA VAL A 111 -13.40 4.08 15.99
C VAL A 111 -14.65 3.24 16.17
N LYS A 112 -14.46 2.04 16.65
CA LYS A 112 -15.49 1.22 17.27
C LYS A 112 -15.04 0.95 18.71
N ALA A 113 -15.69 1.62 19.68
CA ALA A 113 -15.39 1.52 21.09
C ALA A 113 -15.81 0.16 21.67
N PRO A 114 -15.33 -0.23 22.86
CA PRO A 114 -15.77 -1.45 23.53
C PRO A 114 -17.29 -1.51 23.66
N GLY A 115 -17.90 -2.64 23.24
CA GLY A 115 -19.34 -2.84 23.25
C GLY A 115 -20.13 -2.28 22.07
N GLU A 116 -19.52 -1.42 21.24
CA GLU A 116 -20.17 -0.90 20.04
C GLU A 116 -20.12 -1.91 18.88
N SER A 117 -21.17 -1.92 18.05
CA SER A 117 -21.27 -2.76 16.85
C SER A 117 -20.80 -2.05 15.59
N GLU A 118 -20.85 -0.73 15.56
CA GLU A 118 -20.59 0.10 14.38
C GLU A 118 -19.45 1.07 14.61
N TYR A 119 -18.79 1.48 13.52
CA TYR A 119 -17.78 2.51 13.55
C TYR A 119 -18.40 3.90 13.67
N SER A 120 -17.84 4.74 14.54
CA SER A 120 -18.12 6.18 14.65
C SER A 120 -16.94 6.98 14.14
N ARG A 121 -17.22 8.08 13.43
CA ARG A 121 -16.16 8.93 12.87
C ARG A 121 -15.50 9.79 13.95
N VAL A 122 -14.17 9.66 14.07
CA VAL A 122 -13.34 10.46 14.98
C VAL A 122 -12.97 11.79 14.34
N SER A 123 -12.52 11.77 13.09
CA SER A 123 -12.21 12.98 12.35
C SER A 123 -12.56 12.85 10.88
N ALA A 124 -12.99 13.93 10.25
CA ALA A 124 -13.22 14.01 8.82
C ALA A 124 -11.89 14.08 8.05
N TYR A 125 -11.95 13.86 6.74
CA TYR A 125 -10.79 13.96 5.84
C TYR A 125 -10.02 15.26 6.02
N SER A 126 -8.72 15.13 6.22
CA SER A 126 -7.77 16.22 6.25
C SER A 126 -6.36 15.71 5.91
N THR A 127 -5.46 16.60 5.54
CA THR A 127 -4.04 16.27 5.31
C THR A 127 -3.26 15.99 6.60
N ARG A 128 -3.89 16.20 7.76
CA ARG A 128 -3.31 15.84 9.06
C ARG A 128 -3.34 14.32 9.22
N SER A 129 -2.19 13.72 9.30
CA SER A 129 -2.01 12.27 9.38
C SER A 129 -2.14 11.70 10.80
N TRP A 130 -2.73 12.44 11.73
CA TRP A 130 -2.93 11.99 13.11
C TRP A 130 -4.19 12.57 13.71
N THR A 131 -4.72 11.88 14.73
CA THR A 131 -5.81 12.36 15.57
C THR A 131 -5.70 11.78 16.97
N GLU A 132 -6.36 12.41 17.94
CA GLU A 132 -6.48 11.89 19.30
C GLU A 132 -7.91 11.41 19.52
N TYR A 133 -8.03 10.26 20.19
CA TYR A 133 -9.30 9.74 20.65
C TYR A 133 -9.30 9.66 22.18
N PRO A 134 -10.21 10.37 22.89
CA PRO A 134 -10.32 10.26 24.34
C PRO A 134 -10.85 8.87 24.69
N ALA A 135 -10.02 8.06 25.35
CA ALA A 135 -10.39 6.72 25.81
C ALA A 135 -10.73 6.79 27.30
N ALA A 136 -11.94 6.40 27.66
CA ALA A 136 -12.43 6.47 29.04
C ALA A 136 -12.71 5.08 29.63
N GLU A 137 -12.97 4.09 28.81
CA GLU A 137 -13.34 2.74 29.22
C GLU A 137 -12.24 1.75 28.91
N HIS A 138 -11.98 0.83 29.83
CA HIS A 138 -11.08 -0.29 29.55
C HIS A 138 -11.76 -1.29 28.61
N GLY A 139 -11.00 -1.76 27.62
CA GLY A 139 -11.47 -2.76 26.67
C GLY A 139 -10.77 -2.64 25.33
N THR A 140 -11.22 -3.45 24.38
CA THR A 140 -10.66 -3.49 23.03
C THR A 140 -11.35 -2.45 22.15
N TYR A 141 -10.59 -1.48 21.68
CA TYR A 141 -10.98 -0.52 20.65
C TYR A 141 -10.55 -1.03 19.29
N GLN A 142 -11.40 -0.87 18.28
CA GLN A 142 -11.03 -1.08 16.88
C GLN A 142 -10.97 0.27 16.19
N PHE A 143 -9.84 0.56 15.55
CA PHE A 143 -9.64 1.79 14.80
C PHE A 143 -9.51 1.49 13.32
N ARG A 144 -10.02 2.41 12.51
CA ARG A 144 -9.86 2.39 11.06
C ARG A 144 -9.40 3.76 10.59
N VAL A 145 -8.44 3.77 9.68
CA VAL A 145 -8.08 4.95 8.91
C VAL A 145 -8.38 4.71 7.44
N ASN A 146 -9.12 5.62 6.84
CA ASN A 146 -9.32 5.71 5.40
C ASN A 146 -8.35 6.74 4.84
N ALA A 147 -7.74 6.45 3.70
CA ALA A 147 -6.88 7.37 2.99
C ALA A 147 -7.35 7.53 1.54
N ARG A 148 -7.29 8.76 1.03
CA ARG A 148 -7.53 9.09 -0.37
C ARG A 148 -6.66 10.27 -0.81
N ILE A 149 -6.56 10.47 -2.11
CA ILE A 149 -5.88 11.64 -2.68
C ILE A 149 -6.73 12.89 -2.40
N VAL A 150 -6.08 13.98 -2.03
CA VAL A 150 -6.75 15.27 -1.83
C VAL A 150 -7.56 15.65 -3.05
N GLY A 151 -8.86 15.92 -2.84
CA GLY A 151 -9.80 16.25 -3.90
C GLY A 151 -10.41 15.07 -4.65
N SER A 152 -10.09 13.83 -4.26
CA SER A 152 -10.76 12.63 -4.78
C SER A 152 -12.23 12.61 -4.36
N SER A 153 -13.11 12.13 -5.26
CA SER A 153 -14.52 11.89 -4.97
C SER A 153 -14.79 10.48 -4.43
N ALA A 154 -13.76 9.63 -4.33
CA ALA A 154 -13.89 8.30 -3.73
C ALA A 154 -14.15 8.39 -2.25
N ASP A 155 -14.92 7.46 -1.70
CA ASP A 155 -15.10 7.35 -0.24
C ASP A 155 -13.74 7.10 0.43
N PHE A 156 -12.93 6.22 -0.14
CA PHE A 156 -11.51 6.00 0.18
C PHE A 156 -10.84 5.26 -0.98
N GLU A 157 -9.51 5.34 -1.06
CA GLU A 157 -8.72 4.56 -2.00
C GLU A 157 -8.04 3.38 -1.30
N ARG A 158 -7.64 3.60 -0.05
CA ARG A 158 -7.07 2.56 0.83
C ARG A 158 -7.57 2.76 2.25
N TYR A 159 -7.60 1.67 3.02
CA TYR A 159 -7.87 1.72 4.45
C TYR A 159 -6.98 0.75 5.22
N TYR A 160 -6.86 1.00 6.52
CA TYR A 160 -6.19 0.11 7.47
C TYR A 160 -7.00 0.03 8.75
N GLU A 161 -7.03 -1.15 9.35
CA GLU A 161 -7.71 -1.40 10.62
C GLU A 161 -6.75 -2.03 11.61
N CYS A 162 -6.87 -1.66 12.87
CA CYS A 162 -6.16 -2.29 13.97
C CYS A 162 -7.01 -2.32 15.23
N SER A 163 -6.62 -3.18 16.18
CA SER A 163 -7.22 -3.26 17.51
C SER A 163 -6.23 -2.86 18.57
N VAL A 164 -6.71 -2.22 19.62
CA VAL A 164 -5.92 -1.73 20.75
C VAL A 164 -6.66 -2.07 22.04
N ASP A 165 -5.97 -2.67 22.98
CA ASP A 165 -6.48 -2.89 24.34
C ASP A 165 -6.04 -1.68 25.21
N PHE A 166 -7.03 -1.01 25.79
CA PHE A 166 -6.86 0.17 26.64
C PHE A 166 -7.23 -0.14 28.09
#